data_03f3aa01665589b14ad147d8e550b416
#
_entry.id   03f3aa01665589b14ad147d8e550b416
#
_cell.length_a   1.000
_cell.length_b   1.000
_cell.length_c   1.000
_cell.angle_alpha   90.00
_cell.angle_beta   90.00
_cell.angle_gamma   90.00
#
_symmetry.space_group_name_H-M   'P 1'
#
loop_
_entity.id
_entity.type
_entity.pdbx_description
1 polymer ?
#
loop_
_entity_poly.entity_id
_entity_poly.type
_entity_poly.pdbx_seq_one_letter_code
_entity_poly.pdbx_strand_id
1 'polypeptide(L)'
;MRAVDALSQHDLTEGASPRPGSAGPLAGFDAAARQVAADLALAEPVLVRVGSAMLYRCDAWALRVTGPDVPGQQPRTQQRLEQWLNQHGVPTLQACKVVGAAGGYTVATYAWIDAVGSAGEEEVGTVTGLLHTAPVPSWAPRFDPLRSTRPRLRTLGSLPLREAERALLFAAADRAEATVSAMGAQTASPSAGVLVHGDLTAHNLLRGSAGVWLHDLETAGVGHPWWDLARVHHATRRFAVEAGDWSGYVRGYLNLGGTVPTAADLVALEQVTDLIGAVWAVVNASLSPQRFAEQARVRVASWAPGRHDERTWLPL
;
A
#
# COMPACT_ATOMS: atom_id res chain seq x y z
N MET A 1 15.22 18.44 -9.03
CA MET A 1 15.20 17.68 -10.29
C MET A 1 16.35 16.66 -10.30
N ARG A 2 16.41 15.68 -9.37
CA ARG A 2 17.39 14.56 -9.35
C ARG A 2 17.02 13.35 -8.48
N ALA A 3 15.83 13.28 -7.86
CA ALA A 3 15.47 12.15 -6.98
C ALA A 3 14.44 11.17 -7.59
N VAL A 4 13.68 11.57 -8.59
CA VAL A 4 12.64 10.72 -9.20
C VAL A 4 13.20 9.78 -10.25
N ASP A 5 14.33 10.14 -10.91
CA ASP A 5 14.96 9.31 -11.93
C ASP A 5 15.77 8.12 -11.37
N ALA A 6 16.11 8.13 -10.08
CA ALA A 6 16.94 7.09 -9.48
C ALA A 6 16.19 5.79 -9.14
N LEU A 7 14.86 5.82 -9.04
CA LEU A 7 14.06 4.62 -8.72
C LEU A 7 13.45 3.93 -9.94
N SER A 8 13.42 4.59 -11.12
CA SER A 8 12.80 4.05 -12.33
C SER A 8 13.76 3.36 -13.30
N GLN A 9 15.07 3.58 -13.20
CA GLN A 9 16.04 3.03 -14.17
C GLN A 9 17.03 2.00 -13.59
N HIS A 10 17.25 1.94 -12.29
CA HIS A 10 18.26 1.02 -11.71
C HIS A 10 17.74 -0.40 -11.43
N ASP A 11 16.43 -0.63 -11.35
CA ASP A 11 15.87 -1.96 -11.06
C ASP A 11 15.61 -2.83 -12.31
N LEU A 12 15.83 -2.31 -13.52
CA LEU A 12 15.57 -3.04 -14.77
C LEU A 12 16.79 -3.66 -15.45
N THR A 13 18.02 -3.41 -14.97
CA THR A 13 19.23 -3.78 -15.72
C THR A 13 20.10 -4.92 -15.14
N GLU A 14 19.79 -5.48 -13.98
CA GLU A 14 20.52 -6.64 -13.43
C GLU A 14 19.62 -7.83 -13.08
N GLY A 15 18.85 -8.29 -14.02
CA GLY A 15 18.16 -9.57 -13.99
C GLY A 15 18.48 -10.35 -15.25
N ALA A 16 19.28 -11.41 -15.12
CA ALA A 16 19.68 -12.29 -16.21
C ALA A 16 18.57 -12.54 -17.21
N SER A 17 18.85 -12.35 -18.51
CA SER A 17 17.95 -12.71 -19.60
C SER A 17 17.40 -14.12 -19.36
N PRO A 18 16.07 -14.33 -19.30
CA PRO A 18 15.51 -15.64 -19.10
C PRO A 18 15.92 -16.55 -20.28
N ARG A 19 16.42 -17.73 -19.97
CA ARG A 19 16.68 -18.76 -21.00
C ARG A 19 15.36 -19.08 -21.71
N PRO A 20 15.34 -19.20 -23.06
CA PRO A 20 14.14 -19.59 -23.77
C PRO A 20 13.74 -21.00 -23.33
N GLY A 21 12.53 -21.12 -22.72
CA GLY A 21 11.95 -22.41 -22.33
C GLY A 21 11.46 -22.54 -20.90
N SER A 22 11.77 -21.64 -19.96
CA SER A 22 11.12 -21.58 -18.66
C SER A 22 10.21 -20.35 -18.61
N ALA A 23 8.90 -20.54 -18.47
CA ALA A 23 7.99 -19.45 -18.18
C ALA A 23 8.42 -18.84 -16.82
N GLY A 24 9.11 -17.69 -16.83
CA GLY A 24 9.52 -17.00 -15.63
C GLY A 24 8.29 -16.58 -14.81
N PRO A 25 8.46 -16.21 -13.52
CA PRO A 25 7.35 -15.85 -12.63
C PRO A 25 6.46 -14.71 -13.16
N LEU A 26 6.91 -13.93 -14.13
CA LEU A 26 6.15 -12.84 -14.76
C LEU A 26 5.34 -13.28 -15.98
N ALA A 27 5.57 -14.48 -16.54
CA ALA A 27 4.96 -14.92 -17.82
C ALA A 27 3.43 -14.91 -17.81
N GLY A 28 2.81 -15.25 -16.67
CA GLY A 28 1.36 -15.18 -16.50
C GLY A 28 0.81 -13.75 -16.51
N PHE A 29 1.52 -12.83 -15.89
CA PHE A 29 1.16 -11.40 -15.90
C PHE A 29 1.29 -10.80 -17.29
N ASP A 30 2.38 -11.10 -18.02
CA ASP A 30 2.61 -10.65 -19.38
C ASP A 30 1.54 -11.18 -20.33
N ALA A 31 1.19 -12.47 -20.22
CA ALA A 31 0.15 -13.09 -21.03
C ALA A 31 -1.23 -12.44 -20.77
N ALA A 32 -1.57 -12.17 -19.50
CA ALA A 32 -2.81 -11.51 -19.14
C ALA A 32 -2.86 -10.05 -19.65
N ALA A 33 -1.75 -9.31 -19.55
CA ALA A 33 -1.65 -7.96 -20.09
C ALA A 33 -1.85 -7.94 -21.60
N ARG A 34 -1.15 -8.79 -22.35
CA ARG A 34 -1.28 -8.89 -23.82
C ARG A 34 -2.67 -9.33 -24.25
N GLN A 35 -3.25 -10.32 -23.59
CA GLN A 35 -4.62 -10.74 -23.88
C GLN A 35 -5.58 -9.55 -23.79
N VAL A 36 -5.57 -8.82 -22.64
CA VAL A 36 -6.50 -7.71 -22.44
C VAL A 36 -6.19 -6.54 -23.36
N ALA A 37 -4.91 -6.24 -23.64
CA ALA A 37 -4.56 -5.22 -24.61
C ALA A 37 -5.12 -5.55 -26.01
N ALA A 38 -4.99 -6.78 -26.46
CA ALA A 38 -5.55 -7.24 -27.72
C ALA A 38 -7.10 -7.16 -27.75
N ASP A 39 -7.77 -7.64 -26.69
CA ASP A 39 -9.23 -7.61 -26.56
C ASP A 39 -9.81 -6.18 -26.56
N LEU A 40 -9.02 -5.21 -26.13
CA LEU A 40 -9.38 -3.79 -26.10
C LEU A 40 -8.81 -2.96 -27.25
N ALA A 41 -8.13 -3.61 -28.20
CA ALA A 41 -7.43 -2.95 -29.32
C ALA A 41 -6.45 -1.85 -28.86
N LEU A 42 -5.73 -2.10 -27.77
CA LEU A 42 -4.67 -1.22 -27.25
C LEU A 42 -3.32 -1.61 -27.88
N ALA A 43 -2.34 -0.71 -27.75
CA ALA A 43 -0.96 -1.00 -28.14
C ALA A 43 -0.34 -2.16 -27.29
N GLU A 44 0.78 -2.70 -27.78
CA GLU A 44 1.54 -3.73 -27.07
C GLU A 44 1.93 -3.24 -25.65
N PRO A 45 1.61 -4.02 -24.60
CA PRO A 45 1.89 -3.60 -23.23
C PRO A 45 3.39 -3.65 -22.91
N VAL A 46 3.91 -2.56 -22.36
CA VAL A 46 5.28 -2.43 -21.86
C VAL A 46 5.25 -2.45 -20.35
N LEU A 47 5.99 -3.38 -19.72
CA LEU A 47 6.10 -3.46 -18.26
C LEU A 47 6.79 -2.20 -17.71
N VAL A 48 6.12 -1.53 -16.77
CA VAL A 48 6.63 -0.29 -16.14
C VAL A 48 7.05 -0.53 -14.70
N ARG A 49 6.28 -1.34 -13.96
CA ARG A 49 6.54 -1.56 -12.53
C ARG A 49 6.19 -2.98 -12.11
N VAL A 50 7.05 -3.55 -11.28
CA VAL A 50 6.87 -4.82 -10.58
C VAL A 50 6.53 -4.55 -9.11
N GLY A 51 5.43 -5.11 -8.62
CA GLY A 51 4.98 -4.96 -7.23
C GLY A 51 4.02 -6.07 -6.82
N SER A 52 3.09 -5.80 -5.90
CA SER A 52 1.97 -6.71 -5.57
C SER A 52 1.05 -6.94 -6.78
N ALA A 53 0.96 -5.96 -7.67
CA ALA A 53 0.42 -6.06 -9.00
C ALA A 53 1.46 -5.56 -10.01
N MET A 54 1.39 -6.04 -11.25
CA MET A 54 2.25 -5.56 -12.33
C MET A 54 1.58 -4.40 -13.05
N LEU A 55 2.33 -3.34 -13.33
CA LEU A 55 1.85 -2.19 -14.08
C LEU A 55 2.46 -2.19 -15.47
N TYR A 56 1.61 -2.14 -16.49
CA TYR A 56 2.00 -2.02 -17.89
C TYR A 56 1.46 -0.71 -18.48
N ARG A 57 2.19 -0.16 -19.44
CA ARG A 57 1.76 0.98 -20.25
C ARG A 57 1.40 0.52 -21.66
N CYS A 58 0.28 0.99 -22.18
CA CYS A 58 -0.18 0.82 -23.57
C CYS A 58 -0.56 2.22 -24.11
N ASP A 59 0.40 2.96 -24.64
CA ASP A 59 0.21 4.34 -25.06
C ASP A 59 -0.42 5.24 -23.98
N ALA A 60 -1.67 5.63 -24.17
CA ALA A 60 -2.46 6.47 -23.26
C ALA A 60 -3.13 5.67 -22.12
N TRP A 61 -2.83 4.38 -21.98
CA TRP A 61 -3.46 3.51 -21.00
C TRP A 61 -2.45 2.85 -20.05
N ALA A 62 -2.88 2.66 -18.82
CA ALA A 62 -2.22 1.81 -17.85
C ALA A 62 -3.04 0.54 -17.61
N LEU A 63 -2.38 -0.62 -17.59
CA LEU A 63 -2.97 -1.90 -17.21
C LEU A 63 -2.35 -2.33 -15.88
N ARG A 64 -3.17 -2.43 -14.83
CA ARG A 64 -2.77 -3.02 -13.55
C ARG A 64 -3.21 -4.46 -13.53
N VAL A 65 -2.25 -5.38 -13.59
CA VAL A 65 -2.50 -6.82 -13.59
C VAL A 65 -2.30 -7.38 -12.20
N THR A 66 -3.35 -7.96 -11.64
CA THR A 66 -3.34 -8.61 -10.32
C THR A 66 -3.40 -10.12 -10.49
N GLY A 67 -2.53 -10.84 -9.79
CA GLY A 67 -2.50 -12.30 -9.81
C GLY A 67 -3.68 -12.93 -9.04
N PRO A 68 -3.94 -14.23 -9.26
CA PRO A 68 -5.08 -14.94 -8.67
C PRO A 68 -5.01 -15.03 -7.14
N ASP A 69 -3.79 -15.07 -6.58
CA ASP A 69 -3.54 -15.33 -5.15
C ASP A 69 -3.21 -14.07 -4.35
N VAL A 70 -3.43 -12.86 -4.91
CA VAL A 70 -3.14 -11.61 -4.19
C VAL A 70 -4.23 -11.33 -3.16
N PRO A 71 -3.90 -11.35 -1.86
CA PRO A 71 -4.86 -11.00 -0.82
C PRO A 71 -5.15 -9.49 -0.89
N GLY A 72 -6.41 -9.12 -0.88
CA GLY A 72 -6.83 -7.73 -0.95
C GLY A 72 -8.30 -7.60 -1.28
N GLN A 73 -8.73 -6.40 -1.58
CA GLN A 73 -10.06 -6.18 -2.14
C GLN A 73 -10.11 -6.70 -3.58
N GLN A 74 -11.25 -7.30 -3.91
CA GLN A 74 -11.53 -7.69 -5.29
C GLN A 74 -11.44 -6.44 -6.18
N PRO A 75 -10.75 -6.47 -7.35
CA PRO A 75 -10.57 -5.30 -8.22
C PRO A 75 -11.88 -4.59 -8.60
N ARG A 76 -12.99 -5.32 -8.69
CA ARG A 76 -14.32 -4.73 -8.91
C ARG A 76 -14.83 -3.91 -7.71
N THR A 77 -14.55 -4.34 -6.49
CA THR A 77 -14.88 -3.58 -5.28
C THR A 77 -14.04 -2.31 -5.22
N GLN A 78 -12.77 -2.39 -5.58
CA GLN A 78 -11.88 -1.23 -5.69
C GLN A 78 -12.41 -0.25 -6.74
N GLN A 79 -12.71 -0.69 -7.96
CA GLN A 79 -13.30 0.15 -9.00
C GLN A 79 -14.58 0.86 -8.53
N ARG A 80 -15.46 0.14 -7.83
CA ARG A 80 -16.69 0.72 -7.28
C ARG A 80 -16.39 1.79 -6.24
N LEU A 81 -15.35 1.60 -5.41
CA LEU A 81 -14.93 2.59 -4.41
C LEU A 81 -14.29 3.81 -5.08
N GLU A 82 -13.45 3.63 -6.07
CA GLU A 82 -12.88 4.72 -6.88
C GLU A 82 -13.98 5.59 -7.50
N GLN A 83 -15.00 4.98 -8.10
CA GLN A 83 -16.16 5.67 -8.66
C GLN A 83 -16.94 6.44 -7.60
N TRP A 84 -17.20 5.80 -6.44
CA TRP A 84 -17.89 6.44 -5.32
C TRP A 84 -17.14 7.67 -4.82
N LEU A 85 -15.85 7.55 -4.58
CA LEU A 85 -14.99 8.62 -4.07
C LEU A 85 -14.94 9.80 -5.04
N ASN A 86 -14.76 9.55 -6.34
CA ASN A 86 -14.78 10.61 -7.35
C ASN A 86 -16.12 11.36 -7.39
N GLN A 87 -17.26 10.65 -7.27
CA GLN A 87 -18.59 11.26 -7.22
C GLN A 87 -18.78 12.16 -5.97
N HIS A 88 -17.98 11.93 -4.92
CA HIS A 88 -18.03 12.70 -3.67
C HIS A 88 -16.84 13.65 -3.50
N GLY A 89 -16.14 13.99 -4.60
CA GLY A 89 -15.11 15.01 -4.60
C GLY A 89 -13.73 14.58 -4.10
N VAL A 90 -13.52 13.29 -3.84
CA VAL A 90 -12.19 12.76 -3.51
C VAL A 90 -11.46 12.43 -4.82
N PRO A 91 -10.33 13.10 -5.14
CA PRO A 91 -9.62 12.87 -6.38
C PRO A 91 -8.94 11.49 -6.36
N THR A 92 -9.53 10.51 -7.04
CA THR A 92 -8.97 9.14 -7.15
C THR A 92 -8.72 8.78 -8.61
N LEU A 93 -7.69 7.98 -8.87
CA LEU A 93 -7.59 7.27 -10.12
C LEU A 93 -8.82 6.36 -10.26
N GLN A 94 -9.42 6.38 -11.42
CA GLN A 94 -10.62 5.59 -11.67
C GLN A 94 -10.35 4.56 -12.73
N ALA A 95 -10.55 3.28 -12.40
CA ALA A 95 -10.49 2.22 -13.36
C ALA A 95 -11.62 2.37 -14.40
N CYS A 96 -11.25 2.49 -15.66
CA CYS A 96 -12.19 2.56 -16.78
C CYS A 96 -12.89 1.21 -16.98
N LYS A 97 -12.13 0.10 -16.81
CA LYS A 97 -12.64 -1.25 -16.98
C LYS A 97 -11.87 -2.23 -16.09
N VAL A 98 -12.57 -3.25 -15.58
CA VAL A 98 -11.96 -4.38 -14.87
C VAL A 98 -12.41 -5.67 -15.56
N VAL A 99 -11.46 -6.43 -16.06
CA VAL A 99 -11.69 -7.66 -16.80
C VAL A 99 -10.91 -8.83 -16.21
N GLY A 100 -11.48 -10.04 -16.28
CA GLY A 100 -10.76 -11.27 -16.00
C GLY A 100 -9.91 -11.67 -17.21
N ALA A 101 -8.75 -12.25 -16.96
CA ALA A 101 -7.87 -12.82 -17.95
C ALA A 101 -7.61 -14.31 -17.64
N ALA A 102 -6.99 -15.02 -18.59
CA ALA A 102 -6.65 -16.43 -18.43
C ALA A 102 -5.79 -16.67 -17.16
N GLY A 103 -5.89 -17.85 -16.57
CA GLY A 103 -5.14 -18.21 -15.36
C GLY A 103 -5.62 -17.52 -14.07
N GLY A 104 -6.82 -16.92 -14.06
CA GLY A 104 -7.39 -16.27 -12.88
C GLY A 104 -6.86 -14.86 -12.62
N TYR A 105 -6.07 -14.29 -13.53
CA TYR A 105 -5.61 -12.91 -13.44
C TYR A 105 -6.76 -11.93 -13.62
N THR A 106 -6.62 -10.75 -13.01
CA THR A 106 -7.54 -9.63 -13.20
C THR A 106 -6.77 -8.41 -13.68
N VAL A 107 -7.29 -7.73 -14.68
CA VAL A 107 -6.68 -6.54 -15.27
C VAL A 107 -7.62 -5.35 -15.11
N ALA A 108 -7.17 -4.31 -14.43
CA ALA A 108 -7.84 -3.02 -14.36
C ALA A 108 -7.14 -2.04 -15.30
N THR A 109 -7.93 -1.32 -16.10
CA THR A 109 -7.42 -0.33 -17.07
C THR A 109 -7.68 1.08 -16.56
N TYR A 110 -6.67 1.94 -16.65
CA TYR A 110 -6.72 3.35 -16.26
C TYR A 110 -6.23 4.22 -17.41
N ALA A 111 -6.65 5.49 -17.44
CA ALA A 111 -5.93 6.46 -18.27
C ALA A 111 -4.49 6.61 -17.76
N TRP A 112 -3.53 6.67 -18.67
CA TRP A 112 -2.15 6.95 -18.30
C TRP A 112 -2.01 8.41 -17.87
N ILE A 113 -1.35 8.65 -16.75
CA ILE A 113 -1.02 9.99 -16.25
C ILE A 113 0.50 10.10 -16.17
N ASP A 114 1.07 11.07 -16.87
CA ASP A 114 2.48 11.37 -16.74
C ASP A 114 2.72 12.09 -15.40
N ALA A 115 3.49 11.45 -14.53
CA ALA A 115 3.83 12.00 -13.22
C ALA A 115 4.78 13.19 -13.37
N VAL A 116 4.46 14.30 -12.69
CA VAL A 116 5.27 15.53 -12.71
C VAL A 116 6.00 15.78 -11.36
N GLY A 117 6.08 14.79 -10.52
CA GLY A 117 6.75 14.84 -9.22
C GLY A 117 5.97 14.09 -8.15
N SER A 118 6.41 14.21 -6.89
CA SER A 118 5.73 13.64 -5.72
C SER A 118 4.70 14.62 -5.16
N ALA A 119 3.64 14.10 -4.56
CA ALA A 119 2.72 14.92 -3.76
C ALA A 119 3.44 15.43 -2.51
N GLY A 120 3.19 16.68 -2.13
CA GLY A 120 3.67 17.24 -0.86
C GLY A 120 2.81 16.74 0.31
N GLU A 121 3.37 16.72 1.52
CA GLU A 121 2.67 16.20 2.69
C GLU A 121 1.37 16.96 3.01
N GLU A 122 1.31 18.26 2.76
CA GLU A 122 0.07 19.04 2.93
C GLU A 122 -1.02 18.61 1.94
N GLU A 123 -0.65 18.21 0.72
CA GLU A 123 -1.59 17.65 -0.25
C GLU A 123 -2.06 16.26 0.18
N VAL A 124 -1.15 15.43 0.73
CA VAL A 124 -1.51 14.14 1.31
C VAL A 124 -2.53 14.35 2.43
N GLY A 125 -2.29 15.29 3.34
CA GLY A 125 -3.21 15.64 4.41
C GLY A 125 -4.58 16.12 3.89
N THR A 126 -4.58 16.96 2.88
CA THR A 126 -5.83 17.46 2.26
C THR A 126 -6.64 16.30 1.63
N VAL A 127 -5.98 15.43 0.86
CA VAL A 127 -6.66 14.26 0.24
C VAL A 127 -7.18 13.30 1.31
N THR A 128 -6.42 13.11 2.41
CA THR A 128 -6.88 12.31 3.56
C THR A 128 -8.15 12.91 4.17
N GLY A 129 -8.18 14.22 4.37
CA GLY A 129 -9.36 14.91 4.90
C GLY A 129 -10.59 14.76 4.01
N LEU A 130 -10.42 14.89 2.70
CA LEU A 130 -11.48 14.63 1.72
C LEU A 130 -11.98 13.18 1.79
N LEU A 131 -11.07 12.22 1.89
CA LEU A 131 -11.42 10.80 2.02
C LEU A 131 -12.25 10.54 3.29
N HIS A 132 -11.82 11.08 4.44
CA HIS A 132 -12.48 10.87 5.72
C HIS A 132 -13.82 11.62 5.85
N THR A 133 -14.04 12.69 5.09
CA THR A 133 -15.30 13.42 5.05
C THR A 133 -16.27 12.88 4.00
N ALA A 134 -15.82 12.01 3.09
CA ALA A 134 -16.68 11.38 2.11
C ALA A 134 -17.75 10.49 2.77
N PRO A 135 -18.99 10.45 2.27
CA PRO A 135 -20.00 9.56 2.78
C PRO A 135 -19.56 8.09 2.70
N VAL A 136 -19.83 7.34 3.77
CA VAL A 136 -19.49 5.91 3.83
C VAL A 136 -20.58 5.10 3.11
N PRO A 137 -20.28 4.39 2.01
CA PRO A 137 -21.27 3.56 1.36
C PRO A 137 -21.53 2.29 2.19
N SER A 138 -22.79 1.87 2.26
CA SER A 138 -23.21 0.72 3.07
C SER A 138 -22.55 -0.62 2.67
N TRP A 139 -22.03 -0.70 1.47
CA TRP A 139 -21.33 -1.87 0.92
C TRP A 139 -19.82 -1.84 1.12
N ALA A 140 -19.24 -0.74 1.65
CA ALA A 140 -17.80 -0.67 1.88
C ALA A 140 -17.36 -1.73 2.90
N PRO A 141 -16.25 -2.43 2.65
CA PRO A 141 -15.75 -3.40 3.59
C PRO A 141 -15.27 -2.74 4.89
N ARG A 142 -15.27 -3.49 5.97
CA ARG A 142 -14.61 -3.05 7.20
C ARG A 142 -13.10 -3.07 6.99
N PHE A 143 -12.44 -1.99 7.42
CA PHE A 143 -10.99 -1.93 7.44
C PHE A 143 -10.45 -2.85 8.54
N ASP A 144 -9.45 -3.64 8.18
CA ASP A 144 -8.74 -4.52 9.08
C ASP A 144 -7.24 -4.46 8.75
N PRO A 145 -6.44 -3.71 9.55
CA PRO A 145 -5.02 -3.50 9.27
C PRO A 145 -4.20 -4.81 9.31
N LEU A 146 -4.66 -5.81 10.04
CA LEU A 146 -3.97 -7.09 10.16
C LEU A 146 -4.46 -8.16 9.19
N ARG A 147 -5.38 -7.84 8.29
CA ARG A 147 -5.99 -8.80 7.36
C ARG A 147 -4.95 -9.62 6.58
N SER A 148 -3.94 -8.96 6.02
CA SER A 148 -2.86 -9.62 5.26
C SER A 148 -1.75 -10.16 6.17
N THR A 149 -1.64 -9.67 7.39
CA THR A 149 -0.57 -10.02 8.34
C THR A 149 -0.88 -11.31 9.09
N ARG A 150 -2.13 -11.54 9.51
CA ARG A 150 -2.52 -12.76 10.25
C ARG A 150 -2.19 -14.07 9.51
N PRO A 151 -2.47 -14.25 8.21
CA PRO A 151 -2.03 -15.43 7.48
C PRO A 151 -0.51 -15.60 7.49
N ARG A 152 0.24 -14.49 7.30
CA ARG A 152 1.71 -14.50 7.30
C ARG A 152 2.29 -14.86 8.67
N LEU A 153 1.70 -14.40 9.77
CA LEU A 153 2.11 -14.79 11.12
C LEU A 153 2.05 -16.30 11.33
N ARG A 154 1.06 -16.99 10.74
CA ARG A 154 0.95 -18.46 10.84
C ARG A 154 2.12 -19.19 10.16
N THR A 155 2.76 -18.57 9.19
CA THR A 155 3.91 -19.15 8.47
C THR A 155 5.25 -18.82 9.11
N LEU A 156 5.32 -17.94 10.11
CA LEU A 156 6.58 -17.57 10.78
C LEU A 156 7.31 -18.78 11.42
N GLY A 157 6.56 -19.80 11.81
CA GLY A 157 7.13 -21.02 12.37
C GLY A 157 8.06 -21.77 11.41
N SER A 158 7.83 -21.67 10.11
CA SER A 158 8.61 -22.30 9.05
C SER A 158 9.72 -21.43 8.48
N LEU A 159 9.81 -20.14 8.88
CA LEU A 159 10.80 -19.21 8.38
C LEU A 159 12.10 -19.25 9.20
N PRO A 160 13.26 -18.90 8.62
CA PRO A 160 14.58 -18.97 9.26
C PRO A 160 14.77 -17.80 10.25
N LEU A 161 13.90 -17.73 11.27
CA LEU A 161 13.98 -16.79 12.38
C LEU A 161 14.54 -17.49 13.63
N ARG A 162 15.34 -16.77 14.39
CA ARG A 162 15.74 -17.23 15.74
C ARG A 162 14.51 -17.28 16.64
N GLU A 163 14.50 -18.17 17.61
CA GLU A 163 13.38 -18.33 18.54
C GLU A 163 13.01 -17.01 19.25
N ALA A 164 14.03 -16.26 19.70
CA ALA A 164 13.83 -14.95 20.33
C ALA A 164 13.16 -13.94 19.39
N GLU A 165 13.54 -13.91 18.12
CA GLU A 165 12.93 -13.03 17.11
C GLU A 165 11.47 -13.39 16.85
N ARG A 166 11.19 -14.69 16.77
CA ARG A 166 9.83 -15.20 16.61
C ARG A 166 8.96 -14.84 17.82
N ALA A 167 9.48 -15.02 19.04
CA ALA A 167 8.78 -14.65 20.27
C ALA A 167 8.46 -13.14 20.32
N LEU A 168 9.40 -12.27 19.90
CA LEU A 168 9.17 -10.83 19.81
C LEU A 168 8.03 -10.49 18.84
N LEU A 169 7.99 -11.12 17.66
CA LEU A 169 6.95 -10.86 16.67
C LEU A 169 5.57 -11.36 17.12
N PHE A 170 5.49 -12.52 17.81
CA PHE A 170 4.21 -12.98 18.37
C PHE A 170 3.73 -12.09 19.51
N ALA A 171 4.61 -11.68 20.43
CA ALA A 171 4.24 -10.73 21.48
C ALA A 171 3.81 -9.37 20.91
N ALA A 172 4.41 -8.92 19.80
CA ALA A 172 3.97 -7.74 19.06
C ALA A 172 2.60 -7.94 18.40
N ALA A 173 2.34 -9.15 17.89
CA ALA A 173 1.05 -9.48 17.28
C ALA A 173 -0.09 -9.44 18.31
N ASP A 174 0.12 -9.96 19.52
CA ASP A 174 -0.88 -9.91 20.60
C ASP A 174 -1.22 -8.46 20.98
N ARG A 175 -0.20 -7.59 21.08
CA ARG A 175 -0.43 -6.14 21.34
C ARG A 175 -1.15 -5.46 20.18
N ALA A 176 -0.79 -5.78 18.97
CA ALA A 176 -1.43 -5.23 17.77
C ALA A 176 -2.92 -5.63 17.70
N GLU A 177 -3.26 -6.89 18.00
CA GLU A 177 -4.65 -7.34 18.05
C GLU A 177 -5.45 -6.59 19.14
N ALA A 178 -4.86 -6.36 20.31
CA ALA A 178 -5.50 -5.56 21.36
C ALA A 178 -5.76 -4.12 20.91
N THR A 179 -4.79 -3.48 20.24
CA THR A 179 -4.95 -2.12 19.69
C THR A 179 -6.03 -2.09 18.60
N VAL A 180 -6.01 -3.04 17.67
CA VAL A 180 -7.03 -3.14 16.60
C VAL A 180 -8.42 -3.35 17.18
N SER A 181 -8.55 -4.20 18.19
CA SER A 181 -9.83 -4.44 18.88
C SER A 181 -10.36 -3.18 19.57
N ALA A 182 -9.49 -2.46 20.28
CA ALA A 182 -9.87 -1.21 20.96
C ALA A 182 -10.34 -0.13 19.96
N MET A 183 -9.62 0.05 18.85
CA MET A 183 -10.01 0.98 17.78
C MET A 183 -11.29 0.54 17.07
N GLY A 184 -11.46 -0.76 16.85
CA GLY A 184 -12.66 -1.34 16.26
C GLY A 184 -13.90 -1.10 17.14
N ALA A 185 -13.76 -1.16 18.45
CA ALA A 185 -14.85 -0.85 19.39
C ALA A 185 -15.32 0.61 19.29
N GLN A 186 -14.40 1.56 19.05
CA GLN A 186 -14.74 2.98 18.85
C GLN A 186 -15.52 3.23 17.56
N THR A 187 -15.39 2.37 16.55
CA THR A 187 -16.08 2.46 15.27
C THR A 187 -17.16 1.37 15.09
N ALA A 188 -17.61 0.76 16.18
CA ALA A 188 -18.63 -0.29 16.15
C ALA A 188 -19.99 0.22 15.64
N SER A 189 -20.32 1.50 15.91
CA SER A 189 -21.50 2.15 15.29
C SER A 189 -21.22 2.42 13.80
N PRO A 190 -22.17 2.16 12.90
CA PRO A 190 -22.03 2.49 11.48
C PRO A 190 -21.74 3.97 11.20
N SER A 191 -22.15 4.86 12.09
CA SER A 191 -21.93 6.32 11.99
C SER A 191 -20.61 6.80 12.57
N ALA A 192 -19.84 5.93 13.24
CA ALA A 192 -18.59 6.32 13.92
C ALA A 192 -17.32 6.05 13.08
N GLY A 193 -17.44 5.29 11.99
CA GLY A 193 -16.31 5.00 11.10
C GLY A 193 -16.31 5.91 9.87
N VAL A 194 -15.11 6.14 9.32
CA VAL A 194 -14.90 6.85 8.06
C VAL A 194 -14.30 5.91 7.02
N LEU A 195 -14.27 6.32 5.75
CA LEU A 195 -13.47 5.63 4.76
C LEU A 195 -11.99 5.93 5.05
N VAL A 196 -11.19 4.90 5.24
CA VAL A 196 -9.73 4.97 5.39
C VAL A 196 -9.05 4.27 4.21
N HIS A 197 -7.89 4.76 3.81
CA HIS A 197 -7.06 4.15 2.79
C HIS A 197 -6.36 2.88 3.32
N GLY A 198 -5.84 2.97 4.54
CA GLY A 198 -5.16 1.87 5.25
C GLY A 198 -3.69 1.66 4.88
N ASP A 199 -3.23 2.26 3.80
CA ASP A 199 -1.80 2.30 3.41
C ASP A 199 -1.44 3.66 2.83
N LEU A 200 -1.95 4.75 3.42
CA LEU A 200 -1.76 6.10 2.91
C LEU A 200 -0.31 6.57 3.09
N THR A 201 0.30 6.96 1.99
CA THR A 201 1.61 7.62 1.93
C THR A 201 1.66 8.50 0.68
N ALA A 202 2.65 9.39 0.58
CA ALA A 202 2.85 10.20 -0.63
C ALA A 202 3.02 9.33 -1.91
N HIS A 203 3.51 8.08 -1.78
CA HIS A 203 3.66 7.16 -2.90
C HIS A 203 2.32 6.64 -3.46
N ASN A 204 1.23 6.73 -2.69
CA ASN A 204 -0.11 6.36 -3.13
C ASN A 204 -0.92 7.57 -3.63
N LEU A 205 -0.23 8.70 -3.86
CA LEU A 205 -0.74 9.86 -4.56
C LEU A 205 0.07 10.10 -5.82
N LEU A 206 -0.60 10.04 -6.98
CA LEU A 206 0.00 10.36 -8.26
C LEU A 206 -0.22 11.85 -8.55
N ARG A 207 0.87 12.63 -8.69
CA ARG A 207 0.81 14.02 -9.11
C ARG A 207 1.04 14.12 -10.61
N GLY A 208 0.05 14.61 -11.35
CA GLY A 208 0.16 14.98 -12.75
C GLY A 208 -0.06 16.48 -12.94
N SER A 209 -0.04 16.94 -14.20
CA SER A 209 -0.22 18.36 -14.54
C SER A 209 -1.59 18.94 -14.15
N ALA A 210 -2.63 18.10 -14.06
CA ALA A 210 -4.00 18.52 -13.73
C ALA A 210 -4.36 18.37 -12.24
N GLY A 211 -3.47 17.85 -11.40
CA GLY A 211 -3.73 17.68 -9.95
C GLY A 211 -3.08 16.48 -9.34
N VAL A 212 -3.62 16.06 -8.20
CA VAL A 212 -3.17 14.89 -7.43
C VAL A 212 -4.30 13.87 -7.37
N TRP A 213 -3.99 12.59 -7.56
CA TRP A 213 -4.94 11.49 -7.51
C TRP A 213 -4.51 10.43 -6.53
N LEU A 214 -5.41 10.06 -5.65
CA LEU A 214 -5.28 8.90 -4.77
C LEU A 214 -5.41 7.61 -5.58
N HIS A 215 -4.57 6.63 -5.29
CA HIS A 215 -4.62 5.32 -5.94
C HIS A 215 -4.32 4.20 -4.95
N ASP A 216 -4.42 2.96 -5.41
CA ASP A 216 -4.12 1.75 -4.63
C ASP A 216 -5.04 1.52 -3.42
N LEU A 217 -6.35 1.60 -3.65
CA LEU A 217 -7.39 1.42 -2.64
C LEU A 217 -7.63 -0.05 -2.25
N GLU A 218 -6.68 -0.94 -2.46
CA GLU A 218 -6.84 -2.38 -2.19
C GLU A 218 -7.04 -2.70 -0.69
N THR A 219 -6.53 -1.84 0.19
CA THR A 219 -6.69 -1.96 1.64
C THR A 219 -7.80 -1.09 2.20
N ALA A 220 -8.37 -0.18 1.41
CA ALA A 220 -9.35 0.79 1.87
C ALA A 220 -10.62 0.14 2.43
N GLY A 221 -11.21 0.78 3.43
CA GLY A 221 -12.42 0.28 4.09
C GLY A 221 -12.94 1.24 5.15
N VAL A 222 -13.97 0.83 5.86
CA VAL A 222 -14.56 1.61 6.96
C VAL A 222 -13.79 1.35 8.24
N GLY A 223 -13.13 2.38 8.78
CA GLY A 223 -12.29 2.27 9.95
C GLY A 223 -12.22 3.55 10.77
N HIS A 224 -11.34 3.54 11.76
CA HIS A 224 -11.01 4.73 12.54
C HIS A 224 -10.06 5.63 11.74
N PRO A 225 -10.30 6.96 11.63
CA PRO A 225 -9.50 7.86 10.80
C PRO A 225 -8.01 7.87 11.16
N TRP A 226 -7.66 7.58 12.41
CA TRP A 226 -6.29 7.60 12.89
C TRP A 226 -5.38 6.54 12.25
N TRP A 227 -5.93 5.53 11.58
CA TRP A 227 -5.13 4.55 10.84
C TRP A 227 -4.30 5.20 9.74
N ASP A 228 -4.90 6.10 8.96
CA ASP A 228 -4.17 6.79 7.88
C ASP A 228 -3.17 7.79 8.45
N LEU A 229 -3.51 8.50 9.53
CA LEU A 229 -2.61 9.42 10.19
C LEU A 229 -1.38 8.71 10.77
N ALA A 230 -1.60 7.59 11.45
CA ALA A 230 -0.51 6.79 12.00
C ALA A 230 0.39 6.22 10.90
N ARG A 231 -0.16 5.86 9.73
CA ARG A 231 0.61 5.37 8.60
C ARG A 231 1.56 6.42 8.04
N VAL A 232 1.08 7.67 7.86
CA VAL A 232 1.92 8.79 7.43
C VAL A 232 2.97 9.14 8.49
N HIS A 233 2.56 9.27 9.77
CA HIS A 233 3.50 9.58 10.85
C HIS A 233 4.58 8.50 10.99
N HIS A 234 4.22 7.22 10.91
CA HIS A 234 5.16 6.11 10.86
C HIS A 234 6.18 6.25 9.72
N ALA A 235 5.72 6.61 8.52
CA ALA A 235 6.61 6.79 7.37
C ALA A 235 7.64 7.90 7.63
N THR A 236 7.23 9.03 8.24
CA THR A 236 8.15 10.12 8.59
C THR A 236 9.17 9.76 9.67
N ARG A 237 8.85 8.78 10.54
CA ARG A 237 9.71 8.37 11.65
C ARG A 237 10.65 7.23 11.32
N ARG A 238 10.21 6.24 10.57
CA ARG A 238 10.94 4.98 10.38
C ARG A 238 11.85 4.98 9.17
N PHE A 239 11.49 5.70 8.11
CA PHE A 239 12.30 5.67 6.90
C PHE A 239 13.44 6.68 6.97
N ALA A 240 14.65 6.21 6.63
CA ALA A 240 15.87 7.01 6.63
C ALA A 240 15.94 8.00 5.46
N VAL A 241 15.21 7.71 4.39
CA VAL A 241 15.21 8.48 3.16
C VAL A 241 13.99 9.40 3.16
N GLU A 242 14.23 10.71 3.36
CA GLU A 242 13.24 11.77 3.41
C GLU A 242 12.38 11.77 4.69
N ALA A 243 12.72 12.66 5.60
CA ALA A 243 11.82 13.02 6.69
C ALA A 243 10.64 13.78 6.06
N GLY A 244 9.50 13.13 5.89
CA GLY A 244 8.27 13.80 5.48
C GLY A 244 7.90 14.94 6.44
N ASP A 245 7.23 15.97 5.95
CA ASP A 245 6.74 17.08 6.77
C ASP A 245 5.42 16.70 7.46
N TRP A 246 5.51 16.04 8.63
CA TRP A 246 4.33 15.75 9.44
C TRP A 246 3.49 16.99 9.75
N SER A 247 4.13 18.15 9.96
CA SER A 247 3.41 19.41 10.24
C SER A 247 2.62 19.87 9.02
N GLY A 248 3.17 19.72 7.80
CA GLY A 248 2.46 19.97 6.55
C GLY A 248 1.26 19.06 6.39
N TYR A 249 1.45 17.76 6.61
CA TYR A 249 0.35 16.79 6.57
C TYR A 249 -0.80 17.18 7.53
N VAL A 250 -0.46 17.47 8.80
CA VAL A 250 -1.45 17.87 9.82
C VAL A 250 -2.19 19.14 9.39
N ARG A 251 -1.50 20.16 8.85
CA ARG A 251 -2.18 21.37 8.35
C ARG A 251 -3.21 21.04 7.28
N GLY A 252 -2.82 20.27 6.25
CA GLY A 252 -3.74 19.87 5.19
C GLY A 252 -4.96 19.12 5.72
N TYR A 253 -4.76 18.20 6.66
CA TYR A 253 -5.81 17.40 7.26
C TYR A 253 -6.79 18.20 8.13
N LEU A 254 -6.26 19.08 9.02
CA LEU A 254 -7.07 19.90 9.91
C LEU A 254 -7.93 20.94 9.17
N ASN A 255 -7.49 21.41 8.01
CA ASN A 255 -8.26 22.33 7.17
C ASN A 255 -9.61 21.74 6.71
N LEU A 256 -9.75 20.41 6.77
CA LEU A 256 -10.98 19.66 6.44
C LEU A 256 -11.78 19.24 7.70
N GLY A 257 -11.41 19.77 8.88
CA GLY A 257 -12.12 19.47 10.12
C GLY A 257 -11.72 18.14 10.78
N GLY A 258 -10.62 17.54 10.36
CA GLY A 258 -10.09 16.32 10.96
C GLY A 258 -9.63 16.50 12.41
N THR A 259 -9.42 15.39 13.11
CA THR A 259 -8.86 15.38 14.48
C THR A 259 -7.59 14.56 14.51
N VAL A 260 -6.56 15.05 15.21
CA VAL A 260 -5.26 14.39 15.32
C VAL A 260 -5.21 13.55 16.59
N PRO A 261 -4.68 12.31 16.54
CA PRO A 261 -4.49 11.47 17.72
C PRO A 261 -3.47 12.08 18.69
N THR A 262 -3.53 11.68 19.95
CA THR A 262 -2.47 12.04 20.91
C THR A 262 -1.16 11.31 20.56
N ALA A 263 -0.04 11.77 21.12
CA ALA A 263 1.24 11.10 20.92
C ALA A 263 1.21 9.62 21.38
N ALA A 264 0.48 9.31 22.45
CA ALA A 264 0.34 7.95 22.96
C ALA A 264 -0.47 7.06 21.99
N ASP A 265 -1.55 7.60 21.41
CA ASP A 265 -2.36 6.88 20.42
C ASP A 265 -1.53 6.62 19.14
N LEU A 266 -0.75 7.60 18.68
CA LEU A 266 0.14 7.43 17.53
C LEU A 266 1.13 6.30 17.76
N VAL A 267 1.79 6.25 18.93
CA VAL A 267 2.75 5.19 19.26
C VAL A 267 2.09 3.81 19.22
N ALA A 268 0.89 3.67 19.79
CA ALA A 268 0.16 2.39 19.77
C ALA A 268 -0.19 1.93 18.35
N LEU A 269 -0.64 2.85 17.49
CA LEU A 269 -1.00 2.56 16.10
C LEU A 269 0.23 2.29 15.22
N GLU A 270 1.33 3.03 15.45
CA GLU A 270 2.60 2.79 14.75
C GLU A 270 3.18 1.41 15.06
N GLN A 271 3.02 0.89 16.28
CA GLN A 271 3.44 -0.47 16.60
C GLN A 271 2.70 -1.51 15.73
N VAL A 272 1.44 -1.29 15.41
CA VAL A 272 0.71 -2.15 14.48
C VAL A 272 1.34 -2.06 13.08
N THR A 273 1.66 -0.85 12.61
CA THR A 273 2.31 -0.62 11.31
C THR A 273 3.72 -1.23 11.27
N ASP A 274 4.49 -1.08 12.35
CA ASP A 274 5.80 -1.74 12.50
C ASP A 274 5.70 -3.27 12.36
N LEU A 275 4.71 -3.88 13.03
CA LEU A 275 4.49 -5.32 12.91
C LEU A 275 4.18 -5.73 11.47
N ILE A 276 3.26 -5.02 10.81
CA ILE A 276 2.90 -5.29 9.42
C ILE A 276 4.15 -5.25 8.52
N GLY A 277 4.95 -4.19 8.65
CA GLY A 277 6.18 -4.01 7.88
C GLY A 277 7.27 -5.05 8.18
N ALA A 278 7.44 -5.44 9.45
CA ALA A 278 8.41 -6.47 9.83
C ALA A 278 8.00 -7.85 9.31
N VAL A 279 6.75 -8.27 9.52
CA VAL A 279 6.23 -9.55 9.03
C VAL A 279 6.29 -9.62 7.51
N TRP A 280 5.93 -8.54 6.82
CA TRP A 280 6.01 -8.45 5.37
C TRP A 280 7.46 -8.65 4.88
N ALA A 281 8.43 -7.95 5.50
CA ALA A 281 9.84 -8.07 5.13
C ALA A 281 10.38 -9.48 5.36
N VAL A 282 10.04 -10.11 6.49
CA VAL A 282 10.46 -11.48 6.83
C VAL A 282 9.93 -12.50 5.81
N VAL A 283 8.65 -12.42 5.47
CA VAL A 283 8.05 -13.33 4.47
C VAL A 283 8.69 -13.12 3.11
N ASN A 284 8.89 -11.88 2.68
CA ASN A 284 9.53 -11.61 1.38
C ASN A 284 11.02 -11.99 1.36
N ALA A 285 11.72 -11.90 2.50
CA ALA A 285 13.09 -12.39 2.60
C ALA A 285 13.21 -13.91 2.40
N SER A 286 12.17 -14.68 2.73
CA SER A 286 12.15 -16.12 2.43
C SER A 286 11.97 -16.42 0.92
N LEU A 287 11.34 -15.51 0.19
CA LEU A 287 11.09 -15.65 -1.25
C LEU A 287 12.21 -15.04 -2.10
N SER A 288 12.80 -13.94 -1.65
CA SER A 288 13.87 -13.22 -2.33
C SER A 288 14.89 -12.68 -1.32
N PRO A 289 15.79 -13.54 -0.80
CA PRO A 289 16.75 -13.16 0.26
C PRO A 289 17.66 -12.01 -0.16
N GLN A 290 18.13 -11.99 -1.42
CA GLN A 290 19.04 -10.97 -1.94
C GLN A 290 18.47 -9.57 -1.82
N ARG A 291 17.15 -9.43 -1.94
CA ARG A 291 16.46 -8.14 -1.89
C ARG A 291 16.01 -7.74 -0.48
N PHE A 292 15.53 -8.69 0.31
CA PHE A 292 14.78 -8.37 1.54
C PHE A 292 15.45 -8.79 2.85
N ALA A 293 16.51 -9.64 2.83
CA ALA A 293 17.07 -10.21 4.06
C ALA A 293 17.59 -9.13 5.03
N GLU A 294 18.29 -8.12 4.51
CA GLU A 294 18.83 -7.04 5.35
C GLU A 294 17.69 -6.24 6.02
N GLN A 295 16.68 -5.85 5.26
CA GLN A 295 15.53 -5.11 5.80
C GLN A 295 14.68 -5.95 6.75
N ALA A 296 14.54 -7.24 6.52
CA ALA A 296 13.90 -8.14 7.47
C ALA A 296 14.65 -8.15 8.80
N ARG A 297 15.98 -8.30 8.77
CA ARG A 297 16.83 -8.27 9.96
C ARG A 297 16.72 -6.93 10.72
N VAL A 298 16.82 -5.81 10.01
CA VAL A 298 16.72 -4.46 10.59
C VAL A 298 15.36 -4.24 11.24
N ARG A 299 14.27 -4.59 10.54
CA ARG A 299 12.90 -4.38 11.04
C ARG A 299 12.57 -5.25 12.24
N VAL A 300 13.03 -6.50 12.26
CA VAL A 300 12.87 -7.38 13.44
C VAL A 300 13.72 -6.88 14.61
N ALA A 301 14.96 -6.44 14.37
CA ALA A 301 15.83 -5.91 15.40
C ALA A 301 15.28 -4.63 16.06
N SER A 302 14.48 -3.83 15.34
CA SER A 302 13.85 -2.62 15.88
C SER A 302 12.84 -2.89 17.00
N TRP A 303 12.40 -4.15 17.18
CA TRP A 303 11.56 -4.58 18.31
C TRP A 303 12.32 -4.84 19.61
N ALA A 304 13.64 -4.83 19.57
CA ALA A 304 14.43 -4.95 20.78
C ALA A 304 14.26 -3.71 21.67
N PRO A 305 14.30 -3.86 23.02
CA PRO A 305 14.19 -2.74 23.94
C PRO A 305 15.19 -1.62 23.61
N GLY A 306 14.71 -0.37 23.60
CA GLY A 306 15.54 0.82 23.35
C GLY A 306 15.81 1.13 21.86
N ARG A 307 15.29 0.35 20.89
CA ARG A 307 15.53 0.55 19.46
C ARG A 307 14.32 1.05 18.67
N HIS A 308 13.24 1.42 19.34
CA HIS A 308 11.98 1.82 18.68
C HIS A 308 12.06 3.13 17.90
N ASP A 309 13.07 3.98 18.16
CA ASP A 309 13.20 5.31 17.54
C ASP A 309 14.27 5.38 16.44
N GLU A 310 14.91 4.25 16.10
CA GLU A 310 15.93 4.24 15.04
C GLU A 310 15.30 4.38 13.67
N ARG A 311 15.71 5.41 12.91
CA ARG A 311 15.37 5.61 11.49
C ARG A 311 16.27 4.73 10.62
N THR A 312 15.98 3.46 10.54
CA THR A 312 16.83 2.48 9.87
C THR A 312 16.13 1.74 8.74
N TRP A 313 14.83 1.96 8.57
CA TRP A 313 14.07 1.29 7.54
C TRP A 313 14.28 1.95 6.18
N LEU A 314 14.46 1.15 5.14
CA LEU A 314 14.45 1.58 3.76
C LEU A 314 13.11 1.22 3.11
N PRO A 315 12.61 2.02 2.16
CA PRO A 315 11.53 1.62 1.27
C PRO A 315 11.90 0.32 0.55
N LEU A 316 10.93 -0.56 0.32
CA LEU A 316 11.16 -1.88 -0.28
C LEU A 316 10.49 -2.00 -1.65
#